data_deba0416fb676fa386a1166339bec4ff
#
_entry.id   deba0416fb676fa386a1166339bec4ff
#
_cell.length_a   1.000
_cell.length_b   1.000
_cell.length_c   1.000
_cell.angle_alpha   90.00
_cell.angle_beta   90.00
_cell.angle_gamma   90.00
#
_symmetry.space_group_name_H-M   'P 1'
#
loop_
_entity.id
_entity.type
_entity.pdbx_description
1 polymer ?
#
loop_
_entity_poly.entity_id
_entity_poly.type
_entity_poly.pdbx_seq_one_letter_code
_entity_poly.pdbx_strand_id
1 'polypeptide(L)'
;MRIALTADHAGFEMKDQLADWLRADGHEIVDLGTNGPESVDYPRYGAILADALADGRAERGITVCGSGIGVAIAANRNPACRCAQVSEPLSAALARKHNDCNAIAIGARLIGLEMAKACVTAFLTSDFLGGRHQRRVDQLANPSEQEPA
;
A
#
# COMPACT_ATOMS: atom_id res chain seq x y z
N MET A 1 -7.78 -11.87 5.83
CA MET A 1 -6.97 -10.84 6.56
C MET A 1 -7.71 -9.53 6.58
N ARG A 2 -7.32 -8.62 7.47
CA ARG A 2 -7.84 -7.24 7.48
C ARG A 2 -6.96 -6.35 6.60
N ILE A 3 -7.60 -5.64 5.66
CA ILE A 3 -6.93 -4.79 4.68
C ILE A 3 -7.50 -3.38 4.77
N ALA A 4 -6.64 -2.40 5.04
CA ALA A 4 -7.02 -0.99 5.01
C ALA A 4 -6.93 -0.46 3.57
N LEU A 5 -7.94 0.28 3.15
CA LEU A 5 -7.95 0.96 1.87
C LEU A 5 -8.15 2.46 2.06
N THR A 6 -7.34 3.24 1.35
CA THR A 6 -7.50 4.70 1.23
C THR A 6 -7.37 5.14 -0.22
N ALA A 7 -7.90 6.29 -0.53
CA ALA A 7 -7.70 6.97 -1.80
C ALA A 7 -7.89 8.48 -1.67
N ASP A 8 -7.38 9.23 -2.62
CA ASP A 8 -7.84 10.59 -2.88
C ASP A 8 -9.00 10.58 -3.89
N HIS A 9 -9.45 11.77 -4.32
CA HIS A 9 -10.56 11.90 -5.25
C HIS A 9 -10.28 11.31 -6.66
N ALA A 10 -9.01 11.17 -7.06
CA ALA A 10 -8.66 10.54 -8.33
C ALA A 10 -8.73 9.00 -8.25
N GLY A 11 -8.60 8.43 -7.05
CA GLY A 11 -8.53 6.99 -6.83
C GLY A 11 -9.75 6.35 -6.16
N PHE A 12 -10.74 7.11 -5.71
CA PHE A 12 -11.81 6.57 -4.88
C PHE A 12 -12.66 5.51 -5.60
N GLU A 13 -12.92 5.66 -6.90
CA GLU A 13 -13.69 4.67 -7.66
C GLU A 13 -12.96 3.33 -7.74
N MET A 14 -11.66 3.36 -8.05
CA MET A 14 -10.85 2.15 -8.06
C MET A 14 -10.74 1.53 -6.67
N LYS A 15 -10.58 2.36 -5.62
CA LYS A 15 -10.60 1.90 -4.22
C LYS A 15 -11.88 1.14 -3.92
N ASP A 16 -13.03 1.69 -4.28
CA ASP A 16 -14.32 1.07 -4.02
C ASP A 16 -14.48 -0.26 -4.78
N GLN A 17 -14.07 -0.31 -6.03
CA GLN A 17 -14.07 -1.54 -6.83
C GLN A 17 -13.14 -2.62 -6.25
N LEU A 18 -11.95 -2.23 -5.79
CA LEU A 18 -11.03 -3.16 -5.12
C LEU A 18 -11.59 -3.63 -3.78
N ALA A 19 -12.22 -2.73 -3.02
CA ALA A 19 -12.84 -3.08 -1.73
C ALA A 19 -13.94 -4.13 -1.91
N ASP A 20 -14.84 -3.96 -2.87
CA ASP A 20 -15.92 -4.90 -3.15
C ASP A 20 -15.38 -6.26 -3.61
N TRP A 21 -14.41 -6.24 -4.50
CA TRP A 21 -13.74 -7.46 -4.97
C TRP A 21 -13.05 -8.23 -3.84
N LEU A 22 -12.32 -7.54 -2.97
CA LEU A 22 -11.65 -8.15 -1.82
C LEU A 22 -12.63 -8.68 -0.77
N ARG A 23 -13.74 -7.98 -0.52
CA ARG A 23 -14.80 -8.49 0.35
C ARG A 23 -15.40 -9.78 -0.18
N ALA A 24 -15.66 -9.83 -1.49
CA ALA A 24 -16.16 -11.04 -2.15
C ALA A 24 -15.17 -12.22 -2.05
N ASP A 25 -13.87 -11.93 -1.95
CA ASP A 25 -12.81 -12.94 -1.74
C ASP A 25 -12.58 -13.28 -0.26
N GLY A 26 -13.40 -12.79 0.64
CA GLY A 26 -13.41 -13.14 2.06
C GLY A 26 -12.52 -12.29 2.97
N HIS A 27 -11.99 -11.17 2.48
CA HIS A 27 -11.21 -10.26 3.30
C HIS A 27 -12.10 -9.28 4.09
N GLU A 28 -11.65 -8.92 5.29
CA GLU A 28 -12.23 -7.82 6.06
C GLU A 28 -11.62 -6.49 5.59
N ILE A 29 -12.46 -5.58 5.12
CA ILE A 29 -12.02 -4.29 4.58
C ILE A 29 -12.26 -3.17 5.58
N VAL A 30 -11.19 -2.46 5.89
CA VAL A 30 -11.19 -1.22 6.67
C VAL A 30 -11.09 -0.06 5.68
N ASP A 31 -12.24 0.44 5.21
CA ASP A 31 -12.29 1.56 4.28
C ASP A 31 -12.15 2.88 5.04
N LEU A 32 -11.08 3.60 4.77
CA LEU A 32 -10.72 4.85 5.47
C LEU A 32 -10.90 6.10 4.57
N GLY A 33 -11.57 5.96 3.43
CA GLY A 33 -11.89 7.08 2.53
C GLY A 33 -10.75 7.36 1.52
N THR A 34 -10.90 8.36 0.68
CA THR A 34 -12.13 9.17 0.55
C THR A 34 -13.23 8.40 -0.18
N ASN A 35 -14.46 8.87 -0.10
CA ASN A 35 -15.62 8.15 -0.65
C ASN A 35 -16.43 9.00 -1.66
N GLY A 36 -15.77 9.97 -2.28
CA GLY A 36 -16.44 10.83 -3.25
C GLY A 36 -15.46 11.56 -4.18
N PRO A 37 -15.99 12.27 -5.17
CA PRO A 37 -15.21 12.94 -6.21
C PRO A 37 -14.70 14.32 -5.78
N GLU A 38 -15.10 14.82 -4.63
CA GLU A 38 -14.67 16.12 -4.12
C GLU A 38 -13.17 16.14 -3.89
N SER A 39 -12.51 17.21 -4.33
CA SER A 39 -11.07 17.37 -4.21
C SER A 39 -10.59 17.26 -2.75
N VAL A 40 -9.66 16.37 -2.51
CA VAL A 40 -9.01 16.16 -1.21
C VAL A 40 -7.49 16.04 -1.40
N ASP A 41 -6.75 16.27 -0.34
CA ASP A 41 -5.29 16.23 -0.36
C ASP A 41 -4.78 14.81 -0.08
N TYR A 42 -4.08 14.23 -1.04
CA TYR A 42 -3.57 12.86 -0.97
C TYR A 42 -2.66 12.58 0.25
N PRO A 43 -1.84 13.53 0.76
CA PRO A 43 -0.95 13.23 1.89
C PRO A 43 -1.70 12.74 3.13
N ARG A 44 -2.88 13.29 3.38
CA ARG A 44 -3.75 12.87 4.48
C ARG A 44 -4.10 11.38 4.39
N TYR A 45 -4.42 10.91 3.20
CA TYR A 45 -4.86 9.51 3.01
C TYR A 45 -3.70 8.51 3.05
N GLY A 46 -2.51 8.93 2.62
CA GLY A 46 -1.30 8.16 2.87
C GLY A 46 -0.98 8.02 4.35
N ALA A 47 -1.09 9.12 5.11
CA ALA A 47 -0.88 9.12 6.55
C ALA A 47 -1.92 8.25 7.30
N ILE A 48 -3.20 8.39 6.95
CA ILE A 48 -4.28 7.59 7.56
C ILE A 48 -4.04 6.09 7.35
N LEU A 49 -3.60 5.68 6.16
CA LEU A 49 -3.25 4.29 5.88
C LEU A 49 -2.12 3.81 6.78
N ALA A 50 -1.05 4.59 6.86
CA ALA A 50 0.12 4.25 7.67
C ALA A 50 -0.21 4.14 9.16
N ASP A 51 -1.05 5.04 9.67
CA ASP A 51 -1.52 5.00 11.06
C ASP A 51 -2.36 3.73 11.33
N ALA A 52 -3.21 3.33 10.40
CA ALA A 52 -4.00 2.10 10.54
C ALA A 52 -3.14 0.84 10.62
N LEU A 53 -2.00 0.82 9.89
CA LEU A 53 -1.03 -0.25 9.98
C LEU A 53 -0.24 -0.20 11.29
N ALA A 54 0.20 0.98 11.70
CA ALA A 54 0.92 1.19 12.96
C ALA A 54 0.10 0.79 14.19
N ASP A 55 -1.20 1.11 14.17
CA ASP A 55 -2.13 0.81 15.28
C ASP A 55 -2.64 -0.64 15.27
N GLY A 56 -2.28 -1.44 14.27
CA GLY A 56 -2.75 -2.82 14.13
C GLY A 56 -4.22 -2.95 13.71
N ARG A 57 -4.84 -1.89 13.21
CA ARG A 57 -6.21 -1.93 12.65
C ARG A 57 -6.31 -2.73 11.38
N ALA A 58 -5.21 -2.87 10.65
CA ALA A 58 -5.09 -3.69 9.45
C ALA A 58 -3.73 -4.36 9.38
N GLU A 59 -3.66 -5.47 8.67
CA GLU A 59 -2.43 -6.23 8.43
C GLU A 59 -1.72 -5.79 7.14
N ARG A 60 -2.50 -5.30 6.18
CA ARG A 60 -2.03 -4.82 4.87
C ARG A 60 -2.76 -3.55 4.49
N GLY A 61 -2.12 -2.74 3.68
CA GLY A 61 -2.68 -1.48 3.18
C GLY A 61 -2.64 -1.38 1.66
N ILE A 62 -3.68 -0.78 1.10
CA ILE A 62 -3.75 -0.43 -0.32
C ILE A 62 -4.21 1.03 -0.39
N THR A 63 -3.46 1.86 -1.08
CA THR A 63 -3.83 3.26 -1.29
C THR A 63 -3.84 3.60 -2.78
N VAL A 64 -4.75 4.45 -3.19
CA VAL A 64 -4.95 4.79 -4.61
C VAL A 64 -5.02 6.31 -4.78
N CYS A 65 -4.20 6.85 -5.66
CA CYS A 65 -4.37 8.22 -6.14
C CYS A 65 -4.19 8.27 -7.67
N GLY A 66 -4.00 9.40 -8.27
CA GLY A 66 -3.80 9.50 -9.72
C GLY A 66 -2.60 8.71 -10.23
N SER A 67 -1.47 8.79 -9.54
CA SER A 67 -0.22 8.09 -9.90
C SER A 67 0.23 7.03 -8.91
N GLY A 68 -0.30 7.03 -7.68
CA GLY A 68 0.20 6.21 -6.58
C GLY A 68 1.48 6.75 -5.93
N ILE A 69 2.10 7.78 -6.51
CA ILE A 69 3.41 8.27 -6.07
C ILE A 69 3.28 9.12 -4.80
N GLY A 70 2.41 10.13 -4.82
CA GLY A 70 2.26 11.04 -3.67
C GLY A 70 1.75 10.36 -2.42
N VAL A 71 0.77 9.48 -2.54
CA VAL A 71 0.26 8.71 -1.38
C VAL A 71 1.30 7.75 -0.83
N ALA A 72 2.16 7.16 -1.69
CA ALA A 72 3.26 6.31 -1.25
C ALA A 72 4.30 7.11 -0.44
N ILE A 73 4.67 8.29 -0.93
CA ILE A 73 5.59 9.19 -0.20
C ILE A 73 5.02 9.52 1.18
N ALA A 74 3.75 9.91 1.23
CA ALA A 74 3.08 10.26 2.49
C ALA A 74 3.01 9.07 3.47
N ALA A 75 2.63 7.89 2.99
CA ALA A 75 2.55 6.68 3.80
C ALA A 75 3.92 6.29 4.39
N ASN A 76 4.98 6.43 3.61
CA ASN A 76 6.34 6.07 4.03
C ASN A 76 6.96 7.05 5.03
N ARG A 77 6.31 8.17 5.36
CA ARG A 77 6.75 9.05 6.46
C ARG A 77 6.58 8.40 7.83
N ASN A 78 5.71 7.43 7.97
CA ASN A 78 5.56 6.64 9.19
C ASN A 78 6.45 5.38 9.08
N PRO A 79 7.43 5.20 9.98
CA PRO A 79 8.35 4.04 9.94
C PRO A 79 7.66 2.67 10.04
N ALA A 80 6.44 2.62 10.56
CA ALA A 80 5.65 1.38 10.62
C ALA A 80 5.07 0.97 9.25
N CYS A 81 5.10 1.87 8.26
CA CYS A 81 4.60 1.62 6.91
C CYS A 81 5.76 1.53 5.91
N ARG A 82 5.79 0.44 5.17
CA ARG A 82 6.62 0.29 3.97
C ARG A 82 5.69 0.12 2.78
N CYS A 83 5.49 1.21 2.05
CA CYS A 83 4.55 1.31 0.93
C CYS A 83 5.32 1.38 -0.39
N ALA A 84 5.05 0.45 -1.28
CA ALA A 84 5.62 0.45 -2.63
C ALA A 84 4.59 0.98 -3.64
N GLN A 85 4.98 1.96 -4.46
CA GLN A 85 4.22 2.30 -5.66
C GLN A 85 4.43 1.20 -6.70
N VAL A 86 3.35 0.60 -7.19
CA VAL A 86 3.40 -0.53 -8.12
C VAL A 86 2.46 -0.32 -9.31
N SER A 87 2.88 -0.78 -10.49
CA SER A 87 2.10 -0.71 -11.72
C SER A 87 2.02 -2.06 -12.45
N GLU A 88 2.65 -3.10 -11.90
CA GLU A 88 2.63 -4.46 -12.46
C GLU A 88 2.87 -5.50 -11.34
N PRO A 89 2.48 -6.77 -11.57
CA PRO A 89 2.49 -7.79 -10.50
C PRO A 89 3.86 -8.18 -9.99
N LEU A 90 4.91 -8.12 -10.82
CA LEU A 90 6.25 -8.52 -10.39
C LEU A 90 6.78 -7.57 -9.30
N SER A 91 6.67 -6.25 -9.51
CA SER A 91 7.04 -5.27 -8.48
C SER A 91 6.25 -5.45 -7.19
N ALA A 92 4.96 -5.74 -7.30
CA ALA A 92 4.10 -6.00 -6.14
C ALA A 92 4.55 -7.24 -5.34
N ALA A 93 4.90 -8.32 -6.04
CA ALA A 93 5.45 -9.52 -5.41
C ALA A 93 6.81 -9.26 -4.75
N LEU A 94 7.71 -8.54 -5.44
CA LEU A 94 9.04 -8.22 -4.93
C LEU A 94 9.00 -7.26 -3.73
N ALA A 95 8.03 -6.34 -3.70
CA ALA A 95 7.79 -5.48 -2.55
C ALA A 95 7.56 -6.29 -1.27
N ARG A 96 6.82 -7.39 -1.36
CA ARG A 96 6.67 -8.33 -0.24
C ARG A 96 7.93 -9.14 -0.01
N LYS A 97 8.42 -9.82 -1.04
CA LYS A 97 9.49 -10.81 -0.92
C LYS A 97 10.81 -10.21 -0.42
N HIS A 98 11.16 -9.02 -0.87
CA HIS A 98 12.45 -8.40 -0.60
C HIS A 98 12.40 -7.27 0.44
N ASN A 99 11.30 -6.51 0.47
CA ASN A 99 11.22 -5.29 1.30
C ASN A 99 10.23 -5.40 2.45
N ASP A 100 9.57 -6.55 2.58
CA ASP A 100 8.52 -6.77 3.58
C ASP A 100 7.53 -5.59 3.63
N CYS A 101 7.15 -5.08 2.44
CA CYS A 101 6.18 -4.00 2.34
C CYS A 101 4.83 -4.45 2.89
N ASN A 102 4.26 -3.67 3.78
CA ASN A 102 2.93 -3.90 4.34
C ASN A 102 1.84 -3.09 3.63
N ALA A 103 2.23 -2.25 2.67
CA ALA A 103 1.30 -1.49 1.83
C ALA A 103 1.80 -1.40 0.37
N ILE A 104 0.84 -1.21 -0.54
CA ILE A 104 1.11 -0.80 -1.93
C ILE A 104 0.27 0.41 -2.31
N ALA A 105 0.80 1.21 -3.23
CA ALA A 105 0.14 2.38 -3.78
C ALA A 105 -0.05 2.19 -5.30
N ILE A 106 -1.24 2.51 -5.79
CA ILE A 106 -1.66 2.29 -7.17
C ILE A 106 -2.11 3.62 -7.78
N GLY A 107 -1.74 3.84 -9.03
CA GLY A 107 -2.15 5.00 -9.81
C GLY A 107 -3.37 4.69 -10.69
N ALA A 108 -4.53 5.24 -10.34
CA ALA A 108 -5.78 5.02 -11.09
C ALA A 108 -5.72 5.58 -12.52
N ARG A 109 -4.86 6.56 -12.77
CA ARG A 109 -4.63 7.13 -14.12
C ARG A 109 -3.56 6.38 -14.91
N LEU A 110 -2.82 5.48 -14.28
CA LEU A 110 -1.71 4.76 -14.91
C LEU A 110 -2.10 3.35 -15.34
N ILE A 111 -2.91 2.65 -14.55
CA ILE A 111 -3.32 1.27 -14.82
C ILE A 111 -4.83 1.10 -14.66
N GLY A 112 -5.38 0.13 -15.36
CA GLY A 112 -6.78 -0.25 -15.23
C GLY A 112 -7.05 -1.20 -14.06
N LEU A 113 -8.31 -1.48 -13.81
CA LEU A 113 -8.76 -2.29 -12.68
C LEU A 113 -8.18 -3.72 -12.69
N GLU A 114 -8.13 -4.36 -13.86
CA GLU A 114 -7.62 -5.74 -13.95
C GLU A 114 -6.13 -5.82 -13.61
N MET A 115 -5.32 -4.85 -14.05
CA MET A 115 -3.92 -4.76 -13.65
C MET A 115 -3.79 -4.45 -12.16
N ALA A 116 -4.63 -3.58 -11.61
CA ALA A 116 -4.67 -3.29 -10.18
C ALA A 116 -4.97 -4.56 -9.37
N LYS A 117 -5.96 -5.35 -9.78
CA LYS A 117 -6.27 -6.64 -9.14
C LYS A 117 -5.10 -7.61 -9.21
N ALA A 118 -4.39 -7.67 -10.34
CA ALA A 118 -3.20 -8.51 -10.48
C ALA A 118 -2.07 -8.08 -9.53
N CYS A 119 -1.84 -6.78 -9.38
CA CYS A 119 -0.89 -6.23 -8.41
C CYS A 119 -1.28 -6.59 -6.97
N VAL A 120 -2.54 -6.38 -6.62
CA VAL A 120 -3.07 -6.70 -5.27
C VAL A 120 -2.94 -8.20 -4.98
N THR A 121 -3.31 -9.06 -5.92
CA THR A 121 -3.17 -10.51 -5.77
C THR A 121 -1.72 -10.91 -5.52
N ALA A 122 -0.79 -10.42 -6.34
CA ALA A 122 0.64 -10.72 -6.17
C ALA A 122 1.18 -10.23 -4.82
N PHE A 123 0.74 -9.05 -4.38
CA PHE A 123 1.11 -8.50 -3.08
C PHE A 123 0.55 -9.32 -1.92
N LEU A 124 -0.72 -9.70 -1.95
CA LEU A 124 -1.37 -10.41 -0.84
C LEU A 124 -0.95 -11.88 -0.74
N THR A 125 -0.52 -12.50 -1.84
CA THR A 125 -0.16 -13.93 -1.90
C THR A 125 1.34 -14.20 -1.83
N SER A 126 2.18 -13.17 -1.74
CA SER A 126 3.63 -13.31 -1.58
C SER A 126 4.04 -13.16 -0.13
N ASP A 127 5.03 -13.96 0.29
CA ASP A 127 5.60 -13.93 1.62
C ASP A 127 6.98 -13.28 1.62
N PHE A 128 7.35 -12.67 2.75
CA PHE A 128 8.69 -12.13 2.94
C PHE A 128 9.71 -13.26 3.02
N LEU A 129 10.79 -13.15 2.25
CA LEU A 129 11.80 -14.19 2.18
C LEU A 129 12.78 -14.19 3.37
N GLY A 130 12.84 -13.10 4.11
CA GLY A 130 13.78 -12.99 5.24
C GLY A 130 15.24 -13.08 4.79
N GLY A 131 16.04 -13.84 5.52
CA GLY A 131 17.45 -14.07 5.19
C GLY A 131 18.23 -12.77 5.02
N ARG A 132 18.95 -12.64 3.90
CA ARG A 132 19.73 -11.44 3.55
C ARG A 132 18.91 -10.16 3.46
N HIS A 133 17.60 -10.26 3.23
CA HIS A 133 16.70 -9.10 3.11
C HIS A 133 16.38 -8.51 4.48
N GLN A 134 16.36 -9.32 5.54
CA GLN A 134 15.96 -8.86 6.88
C GLN A 134 16.82 -7.71 7.37
N ARG A 135 18.15 -7.83 7.30
CA ARG A 135 19.07 -6.77 7.73
C ARG A 135 18.82 -5.45 7.00
N ARG A 136 18.53 -5.51 5.71
CA ARG A 136 18.24 -4.31 4.89
C ARG A 136 16.90 -3.68 5.26
N VAL A 137 15.89 -4.49 5.49
CA VAL A 137 14.59 -4.01 5.96
C VAL A 137 14.70 -3.33 7.32
N ASP A 138 15.46 -3.91 8.24
CA ASP A 138 15.70 -3.33 9.58
C ASP A 138 16.35 -1.95 9.50
N GLN A 139 17.19 -1.70 8.50
CA GLN A 139 17.84 -0.41 8.28
C GLN A 139 16.90 0.67 7.69
N LEU A 140 15.75 0.31 7.13
CA LEU A 140 14.85 1.28 6.50
C LEU A 140 14.20 2.25 7.49
N ALA A 141 14.06 1.88 8.75
CA ALA A 141 13.50 2.75 9.78
C ALA A 141 14.41 3.96 10.06
N ASN A 142 15.73 3.74 10.09
CA ASN A 142 16.72 4.76 10.41
C ASN A 142 17.95 4.63 9.48
N PRO A 143 17.82 4.94 8.17
CA PRO A 143 18.90 4.71 7.22
C PRO A 143 20.18 5.53 7.50
N SER A 144 20.02 6.72 8.07
CA SER A 144 21.12 7.64 8.36
C SER A 144 21.94 7.28 9.62
N GLU A 145 21.44 6.37 10.44
CA GLU A 145 22.10 5.92 11.67
C GLU A 145 23.00 4.69 11.45
N GLN A 146 23.07 4.21 10.21
CA GLN A 146 23.83 3.02 9.89
C GLN A 146 25.32 3.34 9.80
N GLU A 147 26.18 2.49 10.39
CA GLU A 147 27.61 2.60 10.21
C GLU A 147 27.98 2.33 8.74
N PRO A 148 29.02 3.02 8.21
CA PRO A 148 29.53 2.72 6.88
C PRO A 148 29.97 1.26 6.78
N ALA A 149 29.62 0.63 5.67
CA ALA A 149 30.01 -0.75 5.42
C ALA A 149 31.52 -0.89 5.22
#